data_0d3304f28c95d99148ac4744509e35aa
#
_entry.id   0d3304f28c95d99148ac4744509e35aa
#
_cell.length_a   1.000
_cell.length_b   1.000
_cell.length_c   1.000
_cell.angle_alpha   90.00
_cell.angle_beta   90.00
_cell.angle_gamma   90.00
#
_symmetry.space_group_name_H-M   'P 1'
#
loop_
_entity.id
_entity.type
_entity.pdbx_description
1 polymer ?
#
loop_
_entity_poly.entity_id
_entity_poly.type
_entity_poly.pdbx_seq_one_letter_code
_entity_poly.pdbx_strand_id
1 'polypeptide(L)'
;MRAPRPSVLSGLLAAACLTAQVPGEVSPDALFAGALPRLDLRLEPAALKALEKDPREWADFVLVEAGGATLKDCHIKLKGSAGSFRPITDPRPGFSIRTDKTLKKQEFRGLGKFQLNNCAQDGTMLLEMLAGEMARKAGVPASRCTHAWVSLNGKPLGPYVLKEGFNSEFLSYFFKDTKGHLYDGGFVADIRPDMEVDRGDPKESRRLKELIGACQEPDPAKRAERLNAVLDVDAYLRHLAMEQVFSHWDGYSFNRNNYRLFENRADGRFHFILHGMDQVFGDDRWYVFRRPGGLVPDALWSYPAIRARYREQFVQVYERALRPIDWPRRALVAAEAVQLRLRPVSAEESKRFTDRGREASERIARRLDYVRQQLEDASRLRRAGGTAALGSYHWNRSTDKDGKANEPDFDGRGCFRLGVDAEGGADWRMQLALPPGRYRFSAFVRTKEVQADPAKGPGFRLRLSGQGEDPAVKALTGTQNWRSVTADFAVAEDSEPTLVMELKAAGGEAWIDRSSVSLTRLP
;
A
#
# COMPACT_ATOMS: atom_id res chain seq x y z
N MET A 1 9.16 63.26 -17.96
CA MET A 1 8.95 62.14 -18.91
C MET A 1 10.21 61.29 -18.97
N ARG A 2 10.23 60.18 -18.31
CA ARG A 2 11.27 59.14 -18.43
C ARG A 2 10.56 57.80 -18.61
N ALA A 3 10.83 57.10 -19.70
CA ALA A 3 10.27 55.83 -20.06
C ALA A 3 10.80 54.69 -19.15
N PRO A 4 10.00 53.65 -18.85
CA PRO A 4 10.46 52.50 -18.09
C PRO A 4 11.25 51.52 -18.97
N ARG A 5 12.32 50.99 -18.42
CA ARG A 5 13.15 49.92 -19.03
C ARG A 5 12.47 48.54 -18.85
N PRO A 6 12.61 47.62 -19.80
CA PRO A 6 12.07 46.29 -19.68
C PRO A 6 12.91 45.43 -18.72
N SER A 7 12.24 44.69 -17.85
CA SER A 7 12.83 43.67 -16.97
C SER A 7 13.15 42.41 -17.77
N VAL A 8 14.42 42.02 -17.73
CA VAL A 8 14.91 40.76 -18.27
C VAL A 8 14.56 39.62 -17.31
N LEU A 9 13.67 38.72 -17.72
CA LEU A 9 13.45 37.45 -17.06
C LEU A 9 14.69 36.56 -17.33
N SER A 10 15.51 36.36 -16.32
CA SER A 10 16.57 35.37 -16.33
C SER A 10 15.96 33.98 -16.08
N GLY A 11 15.83 33.18 -17.15
CA GLY A 11 15.55 31.77 -17.02
C GLY A 11 16.74 31.03 -16.42
N LEU A 12 16.59 30.52 -15.21
CA LEU A 12 17.50 29.55 -14.61
C LEU A 12 17.27 28.19 -15.27
N LEU A 13 18.06 27.85 -16.28
CA LEU A 13 18.30 26.48 -16.69
C LEU A 13 19.10 25.81 -15.56
N ALA A 14 18.45 24.89 -14.87
CA ALA A 14 19.15 23.95 -13.99
C ALA A 14 20.02 23.04 -14.85
N ALA A 15 21.30 23.35 -14.94
CA ALA A 15 22.30 22.46 -15.50
C ALA A 15 22.38 21.22 -14.62
N ALA A 16 21.93 20.06 -15.13
CA ALA A 16 22.26 18.77 -14.54
C ALA A 16 23.79 18.63 -14.58
N CYS A 17 24.43 18.67 -13.42
CA CYS A 17 25.82 18.26 -13.27
C CYS A 17 25.94 16.79 -13.68
N LEU A 18 26.36 16.55 -14.90
CA LEU A 18 26.95 15.29 -15.35
C LEU A 18 28.29 15.16 -14.61
N THR A 19 28.31 14.50 -13.48
CA THR A 19 29.56 14.02 -12.88
C THR A 19 30.16 13.01 -13.85
N ALA A 20 31.34 13.33 -14.37
CA ALA A 20 32.11 12.41 -15.19
C ALA A 20 32.39 11.15 -14.36
N GLN A 21 31.83 10.00 -14.78
CA GLN A 21 32.10 8.70 -14.18
C GLN A 21 33.54 8.30 -14.46
N VAL A 22 34.24 7.95 -13.39
CA VAL A 22 35.53 7.28 -13.46
C VAL A 22 35.30 5.93 -14.15
N PRO A 23 36.07 5.54 -15.18
CA PRO A 23 35.94 4.22 -15.80
C PRO A 23 36.29 3.15 -14.77
N GLY A 24 35.27 2.40 -14.28
CA GLY A 24 35.47 1.29 -13.33
C GLY A 24 34.28 0.93 -12.45
N GLU A 25 33.43 1.87 -12.05
CA GLU A 25 32.22 1.57 -11.25
C GLU A 25 30.95 1.90 -12.02
N VAL A 26 30.23 0.86 -12.45
CA VAL A 26 28.91 1.02 -13.06
C VAL A 26 27.88 1.12 -11.95
N SER A 27 27.44 2.34 -11.63
CA SER A 27 26.35 2.56 -10.67
C SER A 27 25.00 2.08 -11.23
N PRO A 28 24.18 1.38 -10.43
CA PRO A 28 22.79 1.04 -10.81
C PRO A 28 21.92 2.26 -11.14
N ASP A 29 22.30 3.45 -10.73
CA ASP A 29 21.51 4.68 -10.90
C ASP A 29 21.20 4.97 -12.36
N ALA A 30 22.16 4.75 -13.27
CA ALA A 30 21.95 4.93 -14.70
C ALA A 30 20.88 3.96 -15.27
N LEU A 31 20.80 2.74 -14.75
CA LEU A 31 19.77 1.78 -15.11
C LEU A 31 18.39 2.27 -14.67
N PHE A 32 18.26 2.71 -13.42
CA PHE A 32 16.99 3.15 -12.85
C PHE A 32 16.60 4.59 -13.26
N ALA A 33 17.50 5.36 -13.86
CA ALA A 33 17.18 6.64 -14.50
C ALA A 33 16.32 6.50 -15.77
N GLY A 34 15.89 5.28 -16.09
CA GLY A 34 14.94 4.97 -17.15
C GLY A 34 15.57 4.29 -18.37
N ALA A 35 16.69 3.59 -18.22
CA ALA A 35 17.15 2.67 -19.26
C ALA A 35 16.09 1.58 -19.50
N LEU A 36 16.04 1.05 -20.71
CA LEU A 36 15.22 -0.11 -21.10
C LEU A 36 16.16 -1.15 -21.75
N PRO A 37 16.89 -1.96 -20.92
CA PRO A 37 17.76 -2.99 -21.45
C PRO A 37 16.97 -4.05 -22.22
N ARG A 38 17.58 -4.59 -23.27
CA ARG A 38 17.02 -5.69 -24.06
C ARG A 38 17.79 -6.95 -23.68
N LEU A 39 17.13 -7.85 -22.95
CA LEU A 39 17.74 -9.04 -22.33
C LEU A 39 17.30 -10.30 -23.07
N ASP A 40 18.25 -11.15 -23.43
CA ASP A 40 18.00 -12.52 -23.88
C ASP A 40 18.49 -13.49 -22.81
N LEU A 41 17.57 -14.26 -22.24
CA LEU A 41 17.82 -15.28 -21.24
C LEU A 41 18.10 -16.60 -21.97
N ARG A 42 19.36 -17.00 -22.06
CA ARG A 42 19.76 -18.21 -22.80
C ARG A 42 19.92 -19.38 -21.85
N LEU A 43 18.99 -20.32 -21.93
CA LEU A 43 18.92 -21.53 -21.15
C LEU A 43 19.12 -22.76 -22.04
N GLU A 44 20.00 -23.64 -21.61
CA GLU A 44 20.13 -24.96 -22.20
C GLU A 44 18.88 -25.84 -21.97
N PRO A 45 18.60 -26.84 -22.83
CA PRO A 45 17.43 -27.70 -22.66
C PRO A 45 17.32 -28.37 -21.29
N ALA A 46 18.46 -28.70 -20.69
CA ALA A 46 18.51 -29.29 -19.34
C ALA A 46 18.04 -28.31 -18.26
N ALA A 47 18.43 -27.05 -18.36
CA ALA A 47 18.00 -25.97 -17.44
C ALA A 47 16.50 -25.69 -17.56
N LEU A 48 15.95 -25.68 -18.78
CA LEU A 48 14.50 -25.55 -18.99
C LEU A 48 13.72 -26.69 -18.32
N LYS A 49 14.16 -27.95 -18.51
CA LYS A 49 13.55 -29.12 -17.85
C LYS A 49 13.67 -29.08 -16.33
N ALA A 50 14.79 -28.56 -15.80
CA ALA A 50 14.96 -28.37 -14.36
C ALA A 50 13.93 -27.39 -13.80
N LEU A 51 13.70 -26.23 -14.45
CA LEU A 51 12.70 -25.24 -14.05
C LEU A 51 11.25 -25.70 -14.23
N GLU A 52 10.98 -26.61 -15.18
CA GLU A 52 9.66 -27.27 -15.28
C GLU A 52 9.41 -28.21 -14.11
N LYS A 53 10.43 -28.98 -13.69
CA LYS A 53 10.34 -29.92 -12.58
C LYS A 53 10.30 -29.26 -11.23
N ASP A 54 11.19 -28.29 -11.00
CA ASP A 54 11.25 -27.50 -9.77
C ASP A 54 11.46 -26.00 -10.09
N PRO A 55 10.37 -25.22 -10.15
CA PRO A 55 10.45 -23.81 -10.51
C PRO A 55 11.15 -22.94 -9.46
N ARG A 56 11.41 -23.46 -8.25
CA ARG A 56 12.04 -22.72 -7.14
C ARG A 56 13.53 -22.97 -7.03
N GLU A 57 14.04 -24.02 -7.64
CA GLU A 57 15.47 -24.27 -7.70
C GLU A 57 16.19 -23.40 -8.74
N TRP A 58 17.45 -23.09 -8.46
CA TRP A 58 18.29 -22.29 -9.34
C TRP A 58 18.83 -23.12 -10.49
N ALA A 59 18.57 -22.69 -11.72
CA ALA A 59 19.15 -23.24 -12.94
C ALA A 59 20.19 -22.28 -13.53
N ASP A 60 21.19 -22.82 -14.20
CA ASP A 60 22.24 -22.05 -14.87
C ASP A 60 21.74 -21.45 -16.17
N PHE A 61 22.20 -20.23 -16.47
CA PHE A 61 21.88 -19.57 -17.74
C PHE A 61 22.94 -18.53 -18.12
N VAL A 62 22.87 -18.07 -19.36
CA VAL A 62 23.66 -16.94 -19.89
C VAL A 62 22.73 -15.73 -20.08
N LEU A 63 23.09 -14.61 -19.47
CA LEU A 63 22.41 -13.34 -19.67
C LEU A 63 23.07 -12.56 -20.79
N VAL A 64 22.34 -12.25 -21.86
CA VAL A 64 22.84 -11.46 -22.98
C VAL A 64 22.06 -10.15 -23.06
N GLU A 65 22.76 -9.03 -22.99
CA GLU A 65 22.19 -7.72 -23.29
C GLU A 65 22.48 -7.34 -24.74
N ALA A 66 21.45 -6.97 -25.51
CA ALA A 66 21.62 -6.57 -26.89
C ALA A 66 22.45 -5.27 -27.00
N GLY A 67 23.60 -5.36 -27.67
CA GLY A 67 24.55 -4.25 -27.80
C GLY A 67 25.36 -3.96 -26.52
N GLY A 68 25.35 -4.89 -25.57
CA GLY A 68 26.01 -4.76 -24.27
C GLY A 68 26.70 -6.04 -23.80
N ALA A 69 26.65 -6.29 -22.49
CA ALA A 69 27.35 -7.38 -21.84
C ALA A 69 26.75 -8.76 -22.15
N THR A 70 27.62 -9.78 -22.16
CA THR A 70 27.25 -11.20 -22.05
C THR A 70 27.81 -11.72 -20.74
N LEU A 71 26.94 -12.11 -19.82
CA LEU A 71 27.32 -12.67 -18.53
C LEU A 71 27.03 -14.18 -18.52
N LYS A 72 28.08 -14.96 -18.29
CA LYS A 72 28.00 -16.42 -18.14
C LYS A 72 27.86 -16.79 -16.66
N ASP A 73 27.58 -18.05 -16.38
CA ASP A 73 27.49 -18.58 -15.02
C ASP A 73 26.51 -17.82 -14.12
N CYS A 74 25.44 -17.28 -14.74
CA CYS A 74 24.31 -16.67 -14.05
C CYS A 74 23.30 -17.73 -13.63
N HIS A 75 22.45 -17.39 -12.65
CA HIS A 75 21.44 -18.30 -12.12
C HIS A 75 20.06 -17.65 -12.21
N ILE A 76 19.08 -18.49 -12.58
CA ILE A 76 17.69 -18.10 -12.76
C ILE A 76 16.77 -19.09 -12.05
N LYS A 77 15.68 -18.58 -11.46
CA LYS A 77 14.55 -19.38 -11.01
C LYS A 77 13.24 -18.66 -11.29
N LEU A 78 12.13 -19.39 -11.34
CA LEU A 78 10.83 -18.78 -11.48
C LEU A 78 10.40 -18.10 -10.18
N LYS A 79 9.68 -17.00 -10.31
CA LYS A 79 9.10 -16.27 -9.20
C LYS A 79 7.58 -16.12 -9.34
N GLY A 80 6.98 -15.60 -8.30
CA GLY A 80 5.53 -15.38 -8.16
C GLY A 80 4.91 -16.37 -7.20
N SER A 81 3.76 -16.04 -6.66
CA SER A 81 2.93 -16.86 -5.78
C SER A 81 1.49 -16.86 -6.27
N ALA A 82 0.51 -16.94 -5.38
CA ALA A 82 -0.90 -16.89 -5.75
C ALA A 82 -1.22 -15.71 -6.68
N GLY A 83 -1.80 -16.00 -7.84
CA GLY A 83 -2.19 -15.02 -8.85
C GLY A 83 -1.07 -14.56 -9.81
N SER A 84 0.21 -14.56 -9.40
CA SER A 84 1.33 -14.05 -10.21
C SER A 84 2.27 -15.12 -10.76
N PHE A 85 2.29 -16.33 -10.18
CA PHE A 85 3.10 -17.45 -10.69
C PHE A 85 2.65 -17.90 -12.08
N ARG A 86 3.63 -18.11 -12.96
CA ARG A 86 3.46 -18.71 -14.28
C ARG A 86 4.57 -19.75 -14.51
N PRO A 87 4.26 -20.94 -15.03
CA PRO A 87 5.28 -21.92 -15.38
C PRO A 87 6.19 -21.44 -16.51
N ILE A 88 7.36 -22.07 -16.69
CA ILE A 88 8.32 -21.67 -17.74
C ILE A 88 7.76 -21.79 -19.15
N THR A 89 6.75 -22.63 -19.36
CA THR A 89 6.03 -22.83 -20.62
C THR A 89 4.98 -21.76 -20.92
N ASP A 90 4.64 -20.93 -19.92
CA ASP A 90 3.72 -19.81 -20.11
C ASP A 90 4.36 -18.73 -21.00
N PRO A 91 3.57 -17.99 -21.79
CA PRO A 91 4.10 -16.88 -22.58
C PRO A 91 4.82 -15.81 -21.76
N ARG A 92 4.56 -15.70 -20.44
CA ARG A 92 5.09 -14.62 -19.61
C ARG A 92 5.42 -15.07 -18.17
N PRO A 93 6.41 -15.99 -17.99
CA PRO A 93 6.87 -16.38 -16.66
C PRO A 93 7.62 -15.23 -15.96
N GLY A 94 7.54 -15.16 -14.62
CA GLY A 94 8.35 -14.23 -13.83
C GLY A 94 9.66 -14.87 -13.39
N PHE A 95 10.74 -14.05 -13.29
CA PHE A 95 12.07 -14.56 -12.99
C PHE A 95 12.74 -13.87 -11.81
N SER A 96 13.49 -14.64 -11.01
CA SER A 96 14.51 -14.13 -10.10
C SER A 96 15.88 -14.47 -10.69
N ILE A 97 16.77 -13.50 -10.73
CA ILE A 97 18.08 -13.60 -11.38
C ILE A 97 19.18 -13.28 -10.37
N ARG A 98 20.25 -14.08 -10.40
CA ARG A 98 21.52 -13.80 -9.71
C ARG A 98 22.67 -13.94 -10.69
N THR A 99 23.50 -12.90 -10.75
CA THR A 99 24.72 -12.89 -11.57
C THR A 99 25.97 -13.21 -10.74
N ASP A 100 25.90 -13.00 -9.41
CA ASP A 100 27.00 -13.05 -8.45
C ASP A 100 27.14 -14.39 -7.68
N LYS A 101 26.33 -15.39 -7.98
CA LYS A 101 26.28 -16.63 -7.18
C LYS A 101 27.54 -17.48 -7.37
N THR A 102 27.95 -17.72 -8.59
CA THR A 102 29.18 -18.47 -8.95
C THR A 102 30.38 -17.53 -9.03
N LEU A 103 30.29 -16.49 -9.84
CA LEU A 103 31.33 -15.49 -10.00
C LEU A 103 31.05 -14.30 -9.08
N LYS A 104 31.75 -14.25 -7.94
CA LYS A 104 31.61 -13.15 -6.98
C LYS A 104 31.91 -11.81 -7.66
N LYS A 105 31.09 -10.78 -7.35
CA LYS A 105 31.15 -9.45 -7.96
C LYS A 105 30.78 -9.38 -9.44
N GLN A 106 30.26 -10.46 -10.06
CA GLN A 106 29.69 -10.35 -11.38
C GLN A 106 28.33 -9.65 -11.29
N GLU A 107 28.21 -8.51 -11.96
CA GLU A 107 27.03 -7.66 -11.87
C GLU A 107 26.50 -7.30 -13.25
N PHE A 108 25.18 -7.26 -13.37
CA PHE A 108 24.50 -6.67 -14.50
C PHE A 108 24.21 -5.20 -14.18
N ARG A 109 24.96 -4.28 -14.79
CA ARG A 109 24.81 -2.84 -14.56
C ARG A 109 24.77 -2.46 -13.07
N GLY A 110 25.67 -3.02 -12.27
CA GLY A 110 25.76 -2.82 -10.83
C GLY A 110 24.77 -3.65 -10.00
N LEU A 111 24.07 -4.63 -10.59
CA LEU A 111 23.14 -5.50 -9.88
C LEU A 111 23.64 -6.96 -9.86
N GLY A 112 23.94 -7.46 -8.67
CA GLY A 112 24.22 -8.88 -8.44
C GLY A 112 22.95 -9.74 -8.34
N LYS A 113 21.82 -9.14 -7.97
CA LYS A 113 20.50 -9.79 -7.82
C LYS A 113 19.40 -8.86 -8.32
N PHE A 114 18.50 -9.36 -9.15
CA PHE A 114 17.32 -8.62 -9.60
C PHE A 114 16.18 -9.56 -10.00
N GLN A 115 15.01 -8.98 -10.22
CA GLN A 115 13.82 -9.72 -10.64
C GLN A 115 13.27 -9.14 -11.94
N LEU A 116 12.68 -10.01 -12.75
CA LEU A 116 11.89 -9.66 -13.91
C LEU A 116 10.43 -10.02 -13.60
N ASN A 117 9.65 -9.00 -13.21
CA ASN A 117 8.24 -9.15 -12.90
C ASN A 117 7.41 -9.22 -14.17
N ASN A 118 6.59 -10.26 -14.29
CA ASN A 118 5.68 -10.46 -15.41
C ASN A 118 4.44 -9.53 -15.37
N CYS A 119 4.24 -8.82 -14.27
CA CYS A 119 3.12 -7.91 -14.04
C CYS A 119 1.73 -8.54 -14.24
N ALA A 120 1.59 -9.83 -13.86
CA ALA A 120 0.32 -10.55 -13.99
C ALA A 120 -0.83 -9.90 -13.18
N GLN A 121 -0.50 -9.12 -12.15
CA GLN A 121 -1.44 -8.43 -11.27
C GLN A 121 -1.43 -6.90 -11.41
N ASP A 122 -0.54 -6.35 -12.24
CA ASP A 122 -0.49 -4.92 -12.62
C ASP A 122 -0.51 -4.76 -14.14
N GLY A 123 -1.71 -4.63 -14.71
CA GLY A 123 -1.88 -4.40 -16.15
C GLY A 123 -1.21 -3.11 -16.65
N THR A 124 -0.98 -2.13 -15.78
CA THR A 124 -0.30 -0.88 -16.13
C THR A 124 1.20 -1.05 -16.28
N MET A 125 1.81 -2.00 -15.56
CA MET A 125 3.26 -2.20 -15.44
C MET A 125 4.01 -1.00 -14.82
N LEU A 126 3.32 -0.09 -14.16
CA LEU A 126 3.86 1.17 -13.64
C LEU A 126 3.74 1.30 -12.12
N LEU A 127 2.78 0.58 -11.49
CA LEU A 127 2.42 0.84 -10.10
C LEU A 127 3.55 0.49 -9.13
N GLU A 128 4.20 -0.66 -9.28
CA GLU A 128 5.32 -1.03 -8.40
C GLU A 128 6.49 -0.04 -8.49
N MET A 129 6.78 0.48 -9.69
CA MET A 129 7.81 1.49 -9.91
C MET A 129 7.45 2.82 -9.23
N LEU A 130 6.23 3.31 -9.43
CA LEU A 130 5.75 4.59 -8.89
C LEU A 130 5.58 4.52 -7.37
N ALA A 131 4.99 3.45 -6.84
CA ALA A 131 4.88 3.23 -5.40
C ALA A 131 6.25 3.15 -4.72
N GLY A 132 7.22 2.45 -5.33
CA GLY A 132 8.60 2.43 -4.85
C GLY A 132 9.25 3.81 -4.84
N GLU A 133 9.00 4.64 -5.87
CA GLU A 133 9.49 6.02 -5.92
C GLU A 133 8.86 6.88 -4.80
N MET A 134 7.54 6.78 -4.60
CA MET A 134 6.83 7.46 -3.50
C MET A 134 7.37 7.06 -2.13
N ALA A 135 7.55 5.74 -1.90
CA ALA A 135 8.07 5.22 -0.65
C ALA A 135 9.48 5.76 -0.34
N ARG A 136 10.39 5.75 -1.30
CA ARG A 136 11.73 6.30 -1.14
C ARG A 136 11.73 7.81 -0.85
N LYS A 137 10.84 8.58 -1.49
CA LYS A 137 10.63 10.01 -1.17
C LYS A 137 10.12 10.23 0.26
N ALA A 138 9.37 9.28 0.81
CA ALA A 138 8.93 9.27 2.21
C ALA A 138 10.00 8.76 3.20
N GLY A 139 11.18 8.38 2.73
CA GLY A 139 12.24 7.78 3.54
C GLY A 139 11.96 6.34 3.95
N VAL A 140 11.13 5.62 3.18
CA VAL A 140 10.82 4.21 3.40
C VAL A 140 11.57 3.36 2.39
N PRO A 141 12.37 2.36 2.83
CA PRO A 141 13.11 1.50 1.94
C PRO A 141 12.18 0.69 1.02
N ALA A 142 12.45 0.80 -0.29
CA ALA A 142 11.73 0.07 -1.33
C ALA A 142 12.62 -0.08 -2.57
N SER A 143 12.52 -1.21 -3.27
CA SER A 143 13.29 -1.50 -4.48
C SER A 143 13.11 -0.44 -5.56
N ARG A 144 14.19 -0.14 -6.26
CA ARG A 144 14.15 0.62 -7.51
C ARG A 144 13.63 -0.29 -8.62
N CYS A 145 12.87 0.29 -9.54
CA CYS A 145 12.32 -0.43 -10.69
C CYS A 145 12.54 0.35 -11.99
N THR A 146 12.75 -0.38 -13.08
CA THR A 146 12.70 0.10 -14.46
C THR A 146 12.03 -0.95 -15.33
N HIS A 147 12.02 -0.76 -16.64
CA HIS A 147 11.50 -1.75 -17.57
C HIS A 147 12.64 -2.42 -18.36
N ALA A 148 12.42 -3.65 -18.80
CA ALA A 148 13.30 -4.37 -19.69
C ALA A 148 12.47 -5.05 -20.79
N TRP A 149 13.02 -5.14 -22.01
CA TRP A 149 12.50 -6.06 -23.02
C TRP A 149 13.19 -7.41 -22.84
N VAL A 150 12.40 -8.47 -22.65
CA VAL A 150 12.92 -9.81 -22.34
C VAL A 150 12.63 -10.77 -23.48
N SER A 151 13.62 -11.59 -23.81
CA SER A 151 13.51 -12.76 -24.69
C SER A 151 14.02 -14.01 -23.95
N LEU A 152 13.52 -15.17 -24.31
CA LEU A 152 13.97 -16.48 -23.82
C LEU A 152 14.46 -17.30 -25.02
N ASN A 153 15.75 -17.62 -25.08
CA ASN A 153 16.39 -18.30 -26.21
C ASN A 153 16.04 -17.63 -27.56
N GLY A 154 16.11 -16.30 -27.61
CA GLY A 154 15.77 -15.49 -28.79
C GLY A 154 14.28 -15.29 -29.05
N LYS A 155 13.38 -16.04 -28.38
CA LYS A 155 11.93 -15.84 -28.50
C LYS A 155 11.48 -14.66 -27.63
N PRO A 156 10.87 -13.59 -28.20
CA PRO A 156 10.40 -12.45 -27.43
C PRO A 156 9.30 -12.84 -26.43
N LEU A 157 9.45 -12.43 -25.16
CA LEU A 157 8.44 -12.50 -24.11
C LEU A 157 7.75 -11.13 -23.88
N GLY A 158 8.39 -10.03 -24.33
CA GLY A 158 7.85 -8.68 -24.23
C GLY A 158 8.43 -7.84 -23.09
N PRO A 159 7.74 -6.74 -22.69
CA PRO A 159 8.20 -5.88 -21.63
C PRO A 159 7.98 -6.51 -20.24
N TYR A 160 8.94 -6.31 -19.34
CA TYR A 160 8.91 -6.71 -17.93
C TYR A 160 9.26 -5.52 -17.05
N VAL A 161 8.81 -5.52 -15.81
CA VAL A 161 9.38 -4.65 -14.78
C VAL A 161 10.64 -5.32 -14.23
N LEU A 162 11.78 -4.68 -14.45
CA LEU A 162 13.05 -5.05 -13.83
C LEU A 162 13.13 -4.38 -12.46
N LYS A 163 13.17 -5.19 -11.43
CA LYS A 163 13.17 -4.77 -10.03
C LYS A 163 14.49 -5.14 -9.36
N GLU A 164 15.06 -4.19 -8.63
CA GLU A 164 16.23 -4.39 -7.79
C GLU A 164 16.00 -5.49 -6.76
N GLY A 165 16.97 -6.40 -6.62
CA GLY A 165 16.92 -7.48 -5.63
C GLY A 165 17.36 -7.01 -4.25
N PHE A 166 16.95 -7.74 -3.22
CA PHE A 166 17.36 -7.49 -1.84
C PHE A 166 18.71 -8.14 -1.58
N ASN A 167 19.76 -7.32 -1.50
CA ASN A 167 21.15 -7.71 -1.27
C ASN A 167 21.95 -6.55 -0.65
N SER A 168 23.28 -6.64 -0.63
CA SER A 168 24.15 -5.60 -0.06
C SER A 168 24.03 -4.28 -0.78
N GLU A 169 23.96 -4.31 -2.10
CA GLU A 169 23.88 -3.12 -2.96
C GLU A 169 22.56 -2.36 -2.67
N PHE A 170 21.44 -3.08 -2.60
CA PHE A 170 20.16 -2.51 -2.19
C PHE A 170 20.25 -1.88 -0.77
N LEU A 171 20.78 -2.63 0.20
CA LEU A 171 20.88 -2.13 1.58
C LEU A 171 21.77 -0.90 1.68
N SER A 172 22.87 -0.81 0.91
CA SER A 172 23.80 0.33 0.93
C SER A 172 23.16 1.64 0.46
N TYR A 173 22.08 1.57 -0.30
CA TYR A 173 21.32 2.75 -0.73
C TYR A 173 20.58 3.42 0.45
N PHE A 174 20.20 2.64 1.47
CA PHE A 174 19.41 3.11 2.61
C PHE A 174 20.19 3.14 3.93
N PHE A 175 21.15 2.26 4.09
CA PHE A 175 21.86 2.04 5.36
C PHE A 175 23.37 2.15 5.18
N LYS A 176 24.02 2.82 6.13
CA LYS A 176 25.50 2.95 6.13
C LYS A 176 26.20 1.63 6.42
N ASP A 177 25.60 0.78 7.24
CA ASP A 177 26.07 -0.58 7.51
C ASP A 177 25.10 -1.60 6.94
N THR A 178 25.59 -2.48 6.11
CA THR A 178 24.81 -3.53 5.45
C THR A 178 25.06 -4.92 6.03
N LYS A 179 25.82 -5.05 7.14
CA LYS A 179 26.26 -6.34 7.69
C LYS A 179 25.22 -7.08 8.54
N GLY A 180 24.07 -6.51 8.77
CA GLY A 180 22.99 -7.12 9.54
C GLY A 180 22.30 -8.29 8.84
N HIS A 181 21.32 -8.87 9.53
CA HIS A 181 20.47 -9.91 8.98
C HIS A 181 19.33 -9.30 8.16
N LEU A 182 19.08 -9.90 7.01
CA LEU A 182 17.94 -9.59 6.17
C LEU A 182 17.03 -10.81 6.11
N TYR A 183 15.80 -10.65 6.60
CA TYR A 183 14.82 -11.72 6.67
C TYR A 183 13.75 -11.56 5.58
N ASP A 184 13.36 -12.70 4.97
CA ASP A 184 12.17 -12.78 4.12
C ASP A 184 10.94 -13.01 4.98
N GLY A 185 9.91 -12.19 4.81
CA GLY A 185 8.62 -12.33 5.50
C GLY A 185 7.88 -13.62 5.16
N GLY A 186 8.21 -14.25 4.03
CA GLY A 186 7.49 -15.44 3.54
C GLY A 186 6.14 -15.08 2.92
N PHE A 187 5.28 -16.09 2.80
CA PHE A 187 3.94 -15.92 2.23
C PHE A 187 2.88 -15.96 3.34
N VAL A 188 2.18 -14.85 3.54
CA VAL A 188 1.13 -14.67 4.55
C VAL A 188 1.59 -15.17 5.93
N ALA A 189 2.81 -14.79 6.33
CA ALA A 189 3.42 -15.23 7.56
C ALA A 189 3.90 -14.05 8.39
N ASP A 190 3.58 -14.06 9.68
CA ASP A 190 4.03 -13.04 10.63
C ASP A 190 5.49 -13.27 11.06
N ILE A 191 6.04 -12.33 11.79
CA ILE A 191 7.39 -12.41 12.36
C ILE A 191 7.46 -13.59 13.34
N ARG A 192 8.42 -14.48 13.12
CA ARG A 192 8.64 -15.69 13.89
C ARG A 192 10.15 -16.01 14.04
N PRO A 193 10.57 -16.82 15.00
CA PRO A 193 12.00 -17.06 15.25
C PRO A 193 12.75 -17.78 14.12
N ASP A 194 12.03 -18.47 13.24
CA ASP A 194 12.53 -19.30 12.15
C ASP A 194 12.27 -18.65 10.75
N MET A 195 12.26 -17.32 10.67
CA MET A 195 12.17 -16.64 9.38
C MET A 195 13.32 -17.02 8.44
N GLU A 196 13.02 -17.13 7.16
CA GLU A 196 14.04 -17.32 6.13
C GLU A 196 15.03 -16.16 6.12
N VAL A 197 16.32 -16.47 6.05
CA VAL A 197 17.41 -15.48 6.05
C VAL A 197 17.94 -15.30 4.63
N ASP A 198 17.57 -14.20 4.00
CA ASP A 198 18.12 -13.79 2.69
C ASP A 198 19.61 -13.43 2.80
N ARG A 199 20.04 -12.93 3.98
CA ARG A 199 21.42 -12.54 4.29
C ARG A 199 21.67 -12.62 5.80
N GLY A 200 22.88 -13.05 6.19
CA GLY A 200 23.30 -13.22 7.57
C GLY A 200 23.50 -14.69 7.94
N ASP A 201 23.61 -14.97 9.23
CA ASP A 201 23.68 -16.35 9.73
C ASP A 201 22.28 -16.88 10.02
N PRO A 202 21.80 -17.92 9.30
CA PRO A 202 20.46 -18.46 9.50
C PRO A 202 20.27 -19.14 10.88
N LYS A 203 21.35 -19.37 11.62
CA LYS A 203 21.30 -19.95 12.99
C LYS A 203 21.13 -18.88 14.06
N GLU A 204 21.41 -17.62 13.75
CA GLU A 204 21.30 -16.53 14.71
C GLU A 204 19.90 -15.91 14.68
N SER A 205 19.08 -16.23 15.69
CA SER A 205 17.72 -15.70 15.85
C SER A 205 17.52 -14.89 17.13
N ARG A 206 18.60 -14.58 17.87
CA ARG A 206 18.51 -13.90 19.17
C ARG A 206 17.79 -12.56 19.08
N ARG A 207 18.20 -11.70 18.15
CA ARG A 207 17.60 -10.38 17.97
C ARG A 207 16.13 -10.45 17.54
N LEU A 208 15.78 -11.43 16.70
CA LEU A 208 14.41 -11.67 16.28
C LEU A 208 13.53 -12.09 17.48
N LYS A 209 14.05 -12.94 18.36
CA LYS A 209 13.37 -13.32 19.63
C LYS A 209 13.23 -12.10 20.56
N GLU A 210 14.20 -11.20 20.60
CA GLU A 210 14.10 -9.95 21.38
C GLU A 210 12.97 -9.05 20.86
N LEU A 211 12.83 -8.89 19.54
CA LEU A 211 11.72 -8.16 18.91
C LEU A 211 10.37 -8.80 19.25
N ILE A 212 10.26 -10.13 19.11
CA ILE A 212 9.04 -10.87 19.45
C ILE A 212 8.70 -10.69 20.94
N GLY A 213 9.68 -10.85 21.82
CA GLY A 213 9.49 -10.65 23.27
C GLY A 213 9.13 -9.21 23.64
N ALA A 214 9.62 -8.22 22.89
CA ALA A 214 9.21 -6.83 23.08
C ALA A 214 7.73 -6.61 22.69
N CYS A 215 7.27 -7.24 21.61
CA CYS A 215 5.86 -7.19 21.21
C CYS A 215 4.92 -7.85 22.22
N GLN A 216 5.39 -8.88 22.93
CA GLN A 216 4.62 -9.67 23.90
C GLN A 216 4.61 -9.08 25.32
N GLU A 217 5.30 -7.98 25.56
CA GLU A 217 5.27 -7.29 26.86
C GLU A 217 3.83 -6.86 27.21
N PRO A 218 3.26 -7.31 28.35
CA PRO A 218 1.86 -7.05 28.66
C PRO A 218 1.56 -5.59 29.00
N ASP A 219 2.48 -4.87 29.63
CA ASP A 219 2.31 -3.45 29.95
C ASP A 219 2.51 -2.59 28.69
N PRO A 220 1.52 -1.80 28.24
CA PRO A 220 1.61 -1.04 27.00
C PRO A 220 2.75 -0.01 26.98
N ALA A 221 3.04 0.64 28.11
CA ALA A 221 4.10 1.64 28.18
C ALA A 221 5.48 0.99 28.11
N LYS A 222 5.71 -0.10 28.88
CA LYS A 222 6.95 -0.89 28.83
C LYS A 222 7.13 -1.53 27.46
N ARG A 223 6.05 -2.01 26.85
CA ARG A 223 6.07 -2.55 25.48
C ARG A 223 6.55 -1.51 24.48
N ALA A 224 6.03 -0.29 24.54
CA ALA A 224 6.44 0.80 23.68
C ALA A 224 7.92 1.15 23.88
N GLU A 225 8.42 1.17 25.12
CA GLU A 225 9.83 1.39 25.45
C GLU A 225 10.71 0.29 24.88
N ARG A 226 10.38 -0.99 25.14
CA ARG A 226 11.14 -2.14 24.63
C ARG A 226 11.15 -2.20 23.10
N LEU A 227 10.02 -1.89 22.45
CA LEU A 227 9.95 -1.81 21.01
C LEU A 227 10.83 -0.69 20.45
N ASN A 228 10.85 0.49 21.05
CA ASN A 228 11.76 1.57 20.62
C ASN A 228 13.26 1.20 20.73
N ALA A 229 13.63 0.28 21.63
CA ALA A 229 15.00 -0.21 21.78
C ALA A 229 15.42 -1.17 20.66
N VAL A 230 14.50 -1.94 20.07
CA VAL A 230 14.79 -2.99 19.09
C VAL A 230 14.24 -2.72 17.69
N LEU A 231 13.37 -1.74 17.52
CA LEU A 231 12.72 -1.38 16.27
C LEU A 231 12.85 0.13 16.04
N ASP A 232 13.16 0.56 14.83
CA ASP A 232 12.94 1.97 14.45
C ASP A 232 11.43 2.20 14.27
N VAL A 233 10.79 2.59 15.38
CA VAL A 233 9.33 2.78 15.42
C VAL A 233 8.90 3.88 14.45
N ASP A 234 9.64 4.99 14.31
CA ASP A 234 9.28 6.04 13.35
C ASP A 234 9.40 5.59 11.90
N ALA A 235 10.43 4.82 11.57
CA ALA A 235 10.56 4.22 10.24
C ALA A 235 9.40 3.24 9.97
N TYR A 236 9.02 2.45 10.97
CA TYR A 236 7.87 1.56 10.86
C TYR A 236 6.55 2.33 10.68
N LEU A 237 6.33 3.41 11.43
CA LEU A 237 5.12 4.23 11.28
C LEU A 237 5.05 4.91 9.90
N ARG A 238 6.19 5.30 9.32
CA ARG A 238 6.25 5.78 7.92
C ARG A 238 5.96 4.65 6.92
N HIS A 239 6.48 3.44 7.18
CA HIS A 239 6.17 2.26 6.39
C HIS A 239 4.66 1.98 6.38
N LEU A 240 4.02 1.92 7.56
CA LEU A 240 2.58 1.78 7.71
C LEU A 240 1.82 2.90 6.98
N ALA A 241 2.28 4.16 7.08
CA ALA A 241 1.67 5.27 6.37
C ALA A 241 1.70 5.05 4.85
N MET A 242 2.79 4.54 4.30
CA MET A 242 2.88 4.24 2.86
C MET A 242 2.00 3.05 2.47
N GLU A 243 1.91 1.97 3.28
CA GLU A 243 0.95 0.89 3.05
C GLU A 243 -0.50 1.43 3.00
N GLN A 244 -0.85 2.34 3.93
CA GLN A 244 -2.17 2.98 3.96
C GLN A 244 -2.40 3.88 2.73
N VAL A 245 -1.41 4.72 2.35
CA VAL A 245 -1.49 5.56 1.15
C VAL A 245 -1.74 4.73 -0.09
N PHE A 246 -1.04 3.62 -0.21
CA PHE A 246 -1.13 2.71 -1.37
C PHE A 246 -2.39 1.83 -1.37
N SER A 247 -3.19 1.82 -0.29
CA SER A 247 -4.20 0.77 -0.06
C SER A 247 -3.59 -0.64 -0.24
N HIS A 248 -2.37 -0.83 0.31
CA HIS A 248 -1.60 -2.07 0.15
C HIS A 248 -2.17 -3.17 1.05
N TRP A 249 -3.31 -3.72 0.65
CA TRP A 249 -4.04 -4.74 1.41
C TRP A 249 -3.21 -6.01 1.64
N ASP A 250 -2.28 -6.31 0.74
CA ASP A 250 -1.41 -7.49 0.77
C ASP A 250 -0.02 -7.19 1.38
N GLY A 251 0.12 -6.06 2.09
CA GLY A 251 1.32 -5.68 2.83
C GLY A 251 1.40 -6.35 4.21
N TYR A 252 2.49 -6.07 4.94
CA TYR A 252 2.71 -6.63 6.27
C TYR A 252 1.58 -6.30 7.24
N SER A 253 1.23 -5.04 7.33
CA SER A 253 0.30 -4.54 8.35
C SER A 253 -1.16 -4.94 8.11
N PHE A 254 -1.50 -5.58 6.98
CA PHE A 254 -2.86 -5.96 6.65
C PHE A 254 -3.01 -7.44 6.29
N ASN A 255 -1.98 -8.08 5.75
CA ASN A 255 -1.99 -9.49 5.38
C ASN A 255 -0.74 -10.27 5.81
N ARG A 256 0.19 -9.66 6.55
CA ARG A 256 1.47 -10.27 6.95
C ARG A 256 2.23 -10.85 5.76
N ASN A 257 2.19 -10.12 4.64
CA ASN A 257 2.80 -10.52 3.38
C ASN A 257 3.66 -9.38 2.81
N ASN A 258 4.40 -9.62 1.76
CA ASN A 258 5.11 -8.60 0.99
C ASN A 258 5.98 -7.64 1.82
N TYR A 259 6.80 -8.16 2.71
CA TYR A 259 7.76 -7.37 3.49
C TYR A 259 9.12 -8.06 3.59
N ARG A 260 10.14 -7.28 3.85
CA ARG A 260 11.44 -7.72 4.35
C ARG A 260 11.72 -7.02 5.67
N LEU A 261 12.50 -7.68 6.52
CA LEU A 261 12.90 -7.14 7.81
C LEU A 261 14.42 -7.12 7.87
N PHE A 262 15.02 -5.94 8.05
CA PHE A 262 16.47 -5.77 8.14
C PHE A 262 16.89 -5.40 9.57
N GLU A 263 17.78 -6.20 10.16
CA GLU A 263 18.46 -5.90 11.41
C GLU A 263 19.68 -5.04 11.10
N ASN A 264 19.59 -3.74 11.34
CA ASN A 264 20.69 -2.82 11.13
C ASN A 264 21.64 -2.83 12.34
N ARG A 265 22.89 -3.30 12.14
CA ARG A 265 23.88 -3.36 13.23
C ARG A 265 24.37 -1.99 13.69
N ALA A 266 24.27 -0.96 12.85
CA ALA A 266 24.73 0.38 13.20
C ALA A 266 23.89 1.04 14.30
N ASP A 267 22.59 0.80 14.34
CA ASP A 267 21.68 1.34 15.35
C ASP A 267 21.06 0.26 16.25
N GLY A 268 21.33 -1.02 15.98
CA GLY A 268 20.82 -2.17 16.72
C GLY A 268 19.31 -2.39 16.55
N ARG A 269 18.67 -1.84 15.51
CA ARG A 269 17.23 -1.86 15.33
C ARG A 269 16.81 -2.59 14.06
N PHE A 270 15.58 -3.07 14.09
CA PHE A 270 14.92 -3.59 12.91
C PHE A 270 14.27 -2.49 12.08
N HIS A 271 14.35 -2.66 10.75
CA HIS A 271 13.72 -1.78 9.76
C HIS A 271 12.90 -2.60 8.78
N PHE A 272 11.68 -2.16 8.51
CA PHE A 272 10.82 -2.78 7.51
C PHE A 272 11.15 -2.24 6.11
N ILE A 273 11.06 -3.12 5.11
CA ILE A 273 11.26 -2.81 3.71
C ILE A 273 10.00 -3.16 2.94
N LEU A 274 9.44 -2.22 2.20
CA LEU A 274 8.26 -2.43 1.35
C LEU A 274 8.58 -3.33 0.16
N HIS A 275 7.65 -4.23 -0.12
CA HIS A 275 7.76 -5.22 -1.19
C HIS A 275 6.41 -5.49 -1.85
N GLY A 276 6.39 -6.08 -3.09
CA GLY A 276 5.20 -6.61 -3.74
C GLY A 276 4.09 -5.57 -3.97
N MET A 277 4.44 -4.38 -4.45
CA MET A 277 3.52 -3.26 -4.66
C MET A 277 2.87 -3.27 -6.05
N ASP A 278 2.50 -4.44 -6.57
CA ASP A 278 1.85 -4.59 -7.88
C ASP A 278 0.32 -4.51 -7.81
N GLN A 279 -0.29 -4.69 -6.62
CA GLN A 279 -1.74 -4.58 -6.41
C GLN A 279 -2.16 -3.31 -5.62
N VAL A 280 -1.34 -2.26 -5.68
CA VAL A 280 -1.59 -1.01 -4.96
C VAL A 280 -2.56 -0.08 -5.70
N PHE A 281 -3.11 0.91 -4.98
CA PHE A 281 -4.10 1.87 -5.49
C PHE A 281 -5.38 1.22 -6.02
N GLY A 282 -5.72 0.01 -5.54
CA GLY A 282 -6.91 -0.72 -5.97
C GLY A 282 -8.18 -0.29 -5.24
N ASP A 283 -8.08 0.14 -3.99
CA ASP A 283 -9.17 0.70 -3.20
C ASP A 283 -8.90 2.18 -2.95
N ASP A 284 -9.54 3.05 -3.73
CA ASP A 284 -9.39 4.50 -3.60
C ASP A 284 -10.02 5.03 -2.30
N ARG A 285 -11.03 4.35 -1.75
CA ARG A 285 -11.73 4.70 -0.51
C ARG A 285 -11.13 4.10 0.76
N TRP A 286 -9.98 3.43 0.69
CA TRP A 286 -9.27 2.87 1.84
C TRP A 286 -8.99 3.94 2.92
N TYR A 287 -9.43 3.66 4.16
CA TYR A 287 -9.25 4.60 5.27
C TYR A 287 -7.79 4.65 5.74
N VAL A 288 -7.17 5.85 5.73
CA VAL A 288 -5.73 6.03 6.01
C VAL A 288 -5.33 5.85 7.48
N PHE A 289 -6.29 5.82 8.39
CA PHE A 289 -6.09 5.51 9.81
C PHE A 289 -6.75 4.18 10.18
N ARG A 290 -6.93 3.30 9.20
CA ARG A 290 -7.45 1.95 9.45
C ARG A 290 -6.51 1.22 10.39
N ARG A 291 -7.09 0.51 11.39
CA ARG A 291 -6.33 -0.30 12.33
C ARG A 291 -5.52 -1.37 11.59
N PRO A 292 -4.18 -1.39 11.76
CA PRO A 292 -3.33 -2.46 11.23
C PRO A 292 -3.44 -3.71 12.11
N GLY A 293 -2.97 -4.85 11.60
CA GLY A 293 -2.91 -6.13 12.33
C GLY A 293 -1.60 -6.86 12.08
N GLY A 294 -1.22 -7.74 12.99
CA GLY A 294 0.04 -8.49 13.00
C GLY A 294 0.85 -8.22 14.26
N LEU A 295 1.92 -8.97 14.48
CA LEU A 295 2.67 -8.95 15.74
C LEU A 295 3.14 -7.54 16.13
N VAL A 296 3.84 -6.84 15.25
CA VAL A 296 4.37 -5.51 15.53
C VAL A 296 3.27 -4.44 15.54
N PRO A 297 2.38 -4.34 14.53
CA PRO A 297 1.34 -3.33 14.54
C PRO A 297 0.36 -3.49 15.71
N ASP A 298 -0.08 -4.69 16.05
CA ASP A 298 -0.97 -4.90 17.20
C ASP A 298 -0.31 -4.47 18.52
N ALA A 299 0.98 -4.81 18.70
CA ALA A 299 1.75 -4.42 19.86
C ALA A 299 1.88 -2.90 20.02
N LEU A 300 2.13 -2.18 18.92
CA LEU A 300 2.24 -0.72 18.92
C LEU A 300 0.88 -0.02 19.05
N TRP A 301 -0.14 -0.50 18.33
CA TRP A 301 -1.43 0.17 18.22
C TRP A 301 -2.23 0.19 19.52
N SER A 302 -1.95 -0.75 20.39
CA SER A 302 -2.57 -0.81 21.73
C SER A 302 -2.25 0.40 22.61
N TYR A 303 -1.20 1.19 22.28
CA TYR A 303 -0.78 2.33 23.07
C TYR A 303 -1.22 3.65 22.41
N PRO A 304 -2.09 4.48 23.06
CA PRO A 304 -2.66 5.69 22.46
C PRO A 304 -1.63 6.69 21.93
N ALA A 305 -0.50 6.85 22.65
CA ALA A 305 0.58 7.75 22.21
C ALA A 305 1.21 7.33 20.88
N ILE A 306 1.26 6.04 20.57
CA ILE A 306 1.73 5.55 19.27
C ILE A 306 0.74 5.92 18.16
N ARG A 307 -0.57 5.82 18.42
CA ARG A 307 -1.58 6.25 17.43
C ARG A 307 -1.49 7.75 17.13
N ALA A 308 -1.24 8.57 18.16
CA ALA A 308 -1.00 10.00 17.98
C ALA A 308 0.28 10.24 17.13
N ARG A 309 1.39 9.58 17.48
CA ARG A 309 2.66 9.63 16.75
C ARG A 309 2.52 9.18 15.30
N TYR A 310 1.72 8.14 15.04
CA TYR A 310 1.41 7.68 13.69
C TYR A 310 0.73 8.78 12.86
N ARG A 311 -0.28 9.46 13.41
CA ARG A 311 -0.94 10.58 12.70
C ARG A 311 0.03 11.71 12.35
N GLU A 312 0.98 12.01 13.23
CA GLU A 312 2.04 13.00 12.97
C GLU A 312 2.97 12.54 11.85
N GLN A 313 3.44 11.29 11.91
CA GLN A 313 4.27 10.70 10.84
C GLN A 313 3.53 10.67 9.51
N PHE A 314 2.23 10.33 9.51
CA PHE A 314 1.41 10.33 8.29
C PHE A 314 1.33 11.72 7.65
N VAL A 315 1.07 12.77 8.45
CA VAL A 315 1.05 14.15 7.96
C VAL A 315 2.43 14.55 7.40
N GLN A 316 3.52 14.18 8.06
CA GLN A 316 4.88 14.46 7.57
C GLN A 316 5.17 13.75 6.24
N VAL A 317 4.76 12.50 6.10
CA VAL A 317 4.88 11.74 4.83
C VAL A 317 4.09 12.44 3.73
N TYR A 318 2.85 12.83 4.00
CA TYR A 318 2.00 13.53 3.03
C TYR A 318 2.64 14.85 2.58
N GLU A 319 3.03 15.70 3.51
CA GLU A 319 3.56 17.04 3.22
C GLU A 319 4.93 17.00 2.53
N ARG A 320 5.78 16.02 2.84
CA ARG A 320 7.16 15.96 2.32
C ARG A 320 7.29 15.14 1.05
N ALA A 321 6.52 14.08 0.90
CA ALA A 321 6.69 13.10 -0.18
C ALA A 321 5.55 13.07 -1.19
N LEU A 322 4.31 13.34 -0.78
CA LEU A 322 3.16 13.20 -1.66
C LEU A 322 2.72 14.54 -2.25
N ARG A 323 2.44 15.53 -1.41
CA ARG A 323 1.93 16.83 -1.83
C ARG A 323 2.83 17.63 -2.79
N PRO A 324 4.18 17.63 -2.66
CA PRO A 324 5.04 18.44 -3.54
C PRO A 324 5.15 17.94 -4.97
N ILE A 325 4.68 16.73 -5.27
CA ILE A 325 4.86 16.05 -6.55
C ILE A 325 3.50 15.77 -7.18
N ASP A 326 3.32 16.16 -8.43
CA ASP A 326 2.16 15.77 -9.24
C ASP A 326 2.34 14.31 -9.70
N TRP A 327 1.96 13.38 -8.83
CA TRP A 327 2.11 11.94 -9.06
C TRP A 327 1.28 11.42 -10.24
N PRO A 328 0.04 11.87 -10.46
CA PRO A 328 -0.70 11.55 -11.69
C PRO A 328 0.07 11.91 -12.95
N ARG A 329 0.61 13.13 -13.03
CA ARG A 329 1.46 13.55 -14.13
C ARG A 329 2.76 12.74 -14.21
N ARG A 330 3.37 12.42 -13.07
CA ARG A 330 4.58 11.58 -13.00
C ARG A 330 4.35 10.19 -13.62
N ALA A 331 3.15 9.61 -13.45
CA ALA A 331 2.77 8.36 -14.08
C ALA A 331 2.72 8.46 -15.62
N LEU A 332 2.14 9.54 -16.14
CA LEU A 332 2.11 9.80 -17.60
C LEU A 332 3.52 9.97 -18.16
N VAL A 333 4.38 10.75 -17.49
CA VAL A 333 5.79 10.94 -17.89
C VAL A 333 6.57 9.62 -17.86
N ALA A 334 6.33 8.77 -16.85
CA ALA A 334 6.95 7.46 -16.77
C ALA A 334 6.53 6.55 -17.95
N ALA A 335 5.24 6.53 -18.25
CA ALA A 335 4.70 5.76 -19.37
C ALA A 335 5.26 6.23 -20.71
N GLU A 336 5.32 7.55 -20.95
CA GLU A 336 5.88 8.14 -22.15
C GLU A 336 7.37 7.78 -22.31
N ALA A 337 8.14 7.82 -21.24
CA ALA A 337 9.55 7.43 -21.27
C ALA A 337 9.74 5.96 -21.66
N VAL A 338 8.88 5.05 -21.19
CA VAL A 338 8.88 3.64 -21.61
C VAL A 338 8.42 3.49 -23.05
N GLN A 339 7.36 4.20 -23.45
CA GLN A 339 6.82 4.20 -24.79
C GLN A 339 7.88 4.57 -25.84
N LEU A 340 8.59 5.66 -25.63
CA LEU A 340 9.63 6.13 -26.53
C LEU A 340 10.75 5.08 -26.73
N ARG A 341 11.14 4.39 -25.66
CA ARG A 341 12.20 3.37 -25.71
C ARG A 341 11.73 2.04 -26.29
N LEU A 342 10.46 1.69 -26.13
CA LEU A 342 9.88 0.49 -26.73
C LEU A 342 9.60 0.65 -28.22
N ARG A 343 9.39 1.88 -28.71
CA ARG A 343 9.02 2.13 -30.11
C ARG A 343 9.92 1.45 -31.13
N PRO A 344 11.27 1.47 -31.04
CA PRO A 344 12.16 0.78 -31.96
C PRO A 344 12.21 -0.75 -31.75
N VAL A 345 11.64 -1.28 -30.66
CA VAL A 345 11.64 -2.71 -30.32
C VAL A 345 10.30 -3.36 -30.67
N SER A 346 9.20 -2.72 -30.29
CA SER A 346 7.83 -3.14 -30.58
C SER A 346 6.90 -1.93 -30.61
N ALA A 347 6.44 -1.55 -31.79
CA ALA A 347 5.49 -0.46 -31.97
C ALA A 347 4.15 -0.74 -31.27
N GLU A 348 3.73 -2.02 -31.24
CA GLU A 348 2.49 -2.45 -30.58
C GLU A 348 2.58 -2.26 -29.06
N GLU A 349 3.60 -2.80 -28.41
CA GLU A 349 3.78 -2.64 -26.95
C GLU A 349 4.03 -1.18 -26.57
N SER A 350 4.77 -0.43 -27.40
CA SER A 350 4.93 1.01 -27.24
C SER A 350 3.58 1.73 -27.15
N LYS A 351 2.66 1.47 -28.09
CA LYS A 351 1.33 2.09 -28.12
C LYS A 351 0.51 1.78 -26.86
N ARG A 352 0.60 0.55 -26.33
CA ARG A 352 -0.12 0.12 -25.11
C ARG A 352 0.26 0.95 -23.89
N PHE A 353 1.48 1.50 -23.80
CA PHE A 353 1.90 2.31 -22.68
C PHE A 353 1.19 3.67 -22.59
N THR A 354 0.53 4.14 -23.63
CA THR A 354 -0.36 5.31 -23.56
C THR A 354 -1.55 5.05 -22.65
N ASP A 355 -2.23 3.93 -22.84
CA ASP A 355 -3.41 3.56 -22.02
C ASP A 355 -3.00 3.15 -20.62
N ARG A 356 -1.91 2.40 -20.47
CA ARG A 356 -1.30 2.04 -19.18
C ARG A 356 -0.96 3.27 -18.34
N GLY A 357 -0.37 4.29 -18.94
CA GLY A 357 -0.05 5.55 -18.28
C GLY A 357 -1.28 6.30 -17.81
N ARG A 358 -2.33 6.35 -18.65
CA ARG A 358 -3.61 6.97 -18.29
C ARG A 358 -4.26 6.24 -17.10
N GLU A 359 -4.36 4.92 -17.18
CA GLU A 359 -4.93 4.09 -16.10
C GLU A 359 -4.17 4.28 -14.77
N ALA A 360 -2.84 4.19 -14.78
CA ALA A 360 -2.02 4.42 -13.59
C ALA A 360 -2.22 5.83 -13.01
N SER A 361 -2.23 6.85 -13.88
CA SER A 361 -2.47 8.24 -13.52
C SER A 361 -3.82 8.43 -12.82
N GLU A 362 -4.89 7.87 -13.39
CA GLU A 362 -6.24 7.98 -12.85
C GLU A 362 -6.38 7.25 -11.51
N ARG A 363 -5.81 6.04 -11.37
CA ARG A 363 -5.82 5.27 -10.11
C ARG A 363 -5.11 6.05 -9.00
N ILE A 364 -3.92 6.59 -9.29
CA ILE A 364 -3.15 7.40 -8.34
C ILE A 364 -3.90 8.69 -7.99
N ALA A 365 -4.48 9.39 -8.97
CA ALA A 365 -5.24 10.61 -8.74
C ALA A 365 -6.39 10.39 -7.78
N ARG A 366 -7.27 9.42 -8.08
CA ARG A 366 -8.41 9.09 -7.20
C ARG A 366 -7.95 8.78 -5.78
N ARG A 367 -6.91 7.93 -5.65
CA ARG A 367 -6.40 7.55 -4.32
C ARG A 367 -5.84 8.74 -3.54
N LEU A 368 -5.02 9.56 -4.14
CA LEU A 368 -4.41 10.72 -3.47
C LEU A 368 -5.44 11.80 -3.11
N ASP A 369 -6.49 11.97 -3.91
CA ASP A 369 -7.62 12.84 -3.56
C ASP A 369 -8.34 12.36 -2.29
N TYR A 370 -8.59 11.06 -2.15
CA TYR A 370 -9.16 10.50 -0.92
C TYR A 370 -8.22 10.63 0.28
N VAL A 371 -6.91 10.41 0.09
CA VAL A 371 -5.91 10.64 1.15
C VAL A 371 -5.98 12.09 1.64
N ARG A 372 -5.98 13.05 0.72
CA ARG A 372 -6.09 14.49 1.03
C ARG A 372 -7.37 14.80 1.79
N GLN A 373 -8.53 14.35 1.29
CA GLN A 373 -9.83 14.56 1.93
C GLN A 373 -9.83 14.01 3.36
N GLN A 374 -9.34 12.81 3.58
CA GLN A 374 -9.32 12.17 4.90
C GLN A 374 -8.43 12.93 5.89
N LEU A 375 -7.28 13.47 5.44
CA LEU A 375 -6.42 14.32 6.27
C LEU A 375 -7.09 15.65 6.62
N GLU A 376 -7.77 16.28 5.67
CA GLU A 376 -8.53 17.51 5.91
C GLU A 376 -9.66 17.28 6.92
N ASP A 377 -10.41 16.18 6.77
CA ASP A 377 -11.50 15.82 7.68
C ASP A 377 -10.97 15.51 9.10
N ALA A 378 -9.87 14.75 9.20
CA ALA A 378 -9.21 14.51 10.49
C ALA A 378 -8.73 15.83 11.14
N SER A 379 -8.26 16.78 10.36
CA SER A 379 -7.88 18.11 10.84
C SER A 379 -9.10 18.93 11.30
N ARG A 380 -10.22 18.89 10.55
CA ARG A 380 -11.49 19.58 10.94
C ARG A 380 -12.02 19.05 12.25
N LEU A 381 -12.03 17.71 12.44
CA LEU A 381 -12.52 17.05 13.66
C LEU A 381 -11.67 17.34 14.91
N ARG A 382 -10.55 18.03 14.80
CA ARG A 382 -9.78 18.55 15.95
C ARG A 382 -10.32 19.86 16.51
N ARG A 383 -11.20 20.54 15.78
CA ARG A 383 -11.75 21.86 16.14
C ARG A 383 -13.23 21.73 16.48
N ALA A 384 -13.70 22.44 17.50
CA ALA A 384 -15.12 22.56 17.79
C ALA A 384 -15.88 23.11 16.55
N GLY A 385 -17.02 22.52 16.23
CA GLY A 385 -17.80 22.82 15.04
C GLY A 385 -17.25 22.22 13.73
N GLY A 386 -16.07 21.61 13.77
CA GLY A 386 -15.48 20.96 12.59
C GLY A 386 -16.28 19.72 12.17
N THR A 387 -16.56 19.61 10.87
CA THR A 387 -17.38 18.55 10.28
C THR A 387 -16.60 17.77 9.22
N ALA A 388 -16.72 16.44 9.27
CA ALA A 388 -16.25 15.49 8.25
C ALA A 388 -17.42 14.92 7.49
N ALA A 389 -17.32 14.85 6.14
CA ALA A 389 -18.30 14.21 5.27
C ALA A 389 -17.91 12.73 5.09
N LEU A 390 -18.68 11.81 5.65
CA LEU A 390 -18.32 10.40 5.72
C LEU A 390 -18.96 9.53 4.63
N GLY A 391 -19.86 10.04 3.82
CA GLY A 391 -20.59 9.26 2.82
C GLY A 391 -19.74 8.71 1.67
N SER A 392 -18.59 9.32 1.40
CA SER A 392 -17.63 8.85 0.40
C SER A 392 -16.62 7.83 0.93
N TYR A 393 -16.56 7.61 2.26
CA TYR A 393 -15.65 6.65 2.88
C TYR A 393 -16.09 5.21 2.63
N HIS A 394 -15.18 4.29 2.88
CA HIS A 394 -15.49 2.87 2.83
C HIS A 394 -16.28 2.44 4.09
N TRP A 395 -17.51 2.01 3.90
CA TRP A 395 -18.35 1.44 4.93
C TRP A 395 -18.44 -0.08 4.74
N ASN A 396 -18.15 -0.81 5.80
CA ASN A 396 -18.30 -2.27 5.81
C ASN A 396 -19.77 -2.61 6.06
N ARG A 397 -20.32 -3.49 5.24
CA ARG A 397 -21.67 -4.04 5.44
C ARG A 397 -21.63 -5.29 6.30
N SER A 398 -22.62 -5.45 7.15
CA SER A 398 -22.89 -6.68 7.88
C SER A 398 -24.38 -7.01 7.80
N THR A 399 -24.71 -8.28 7.60
CA THR A 399 -26.08 -8.75 7.50
C THR A 399 -26.21 -10.08 8.21
N ASP A 400 -27.30 -10.23 8.97
CA ASP A 400 -27.68 -11.49 9.63
C ASP A 400 -28.86 -12.08 8.87
N LYS A 401 -28.90 -13.41 8.68
CA LYS A 401 -30.02 -14.14 8.07
C LYS A 401 -30.59 -13.43 6.82
N ASP A 402 -31.80 -12.87 6.92
CA ASP A 402 -32.54 -12.20 5.82
C ASP A 402 -32.21 -10.71 5.67
N GLY A 403 -31.18 -10.23 6.36
CA GLY A 403 -30.70 -8.86 6.24
C GLY A 403 -30.12 -8.56 4.86
N LYS A 404 -30.38 -7.36 4.33
CA LYS A 404 -29.87 -6.86 3.05
C LYS A 404 -29.18 -5.51 3.22
N ALA A 405 -27.99 -5.36 2.62
CA ALA A 405 -27.27 -4.09 2.58
C ALA A 405 -26.62 -3.88 1.21
N ASN A 406 -26.94 -2.77 0.54
CA ASN A 406 -26.40 -2.41 -0.76
C ASN A 406 -26.38 -0.88 -0.96
N GLU A 407 -25.79 -0.41 -2.06
CA GLU A 407 -25.61 1.01 -2.37
C GLU A 407 -26.39 1.37 -3.66
N PRO A 408 -27.72 1.47 -3.65
CA PRO A 408 -28.50 1.85 -4.84
C PRO A 408 -28.58 3.38 -5.00
N ASP A 409 -28.92 3.79 -6.21
CA ASP A 409 -29.53 5.09 -6.41
C ASP A 409 -31.03 4.99 -6.08
N PHE A 410 -31.51 5.89 -5.24
CA PHE A 410 -32.90 5.92 -4.83
C PHE A 410 -33.37 7.36 -4.65
N ASP A 411 -34.49 7.70 -5.27
CA ASP A 411 -35.10 9.05 -5.20
C ASP A 411 -34.13 10.18 -5.62
N GLY A 412 -33.33 9.90 -6.68
CA GLY A 412 -32.30 10.82 -7.20
C GLY A 412 -31.08 10.99 -6.30
N ARG A 413 -30.87 10.08 -5.33
CA ARG A 413 -29.77 10.13 -4.35
C ARG A 413 -28.98 8.84 -4.38
N GLY A 414 -27.67 8.91 -4.33
CA GLY A 414 -26.82 7.75 -4.00
C GLY A 414 -27.03 7.38 -2.53
N CYS A 415 -27.53 6.16 -2.26
CA CYS A 415 -27.92 5.77 -0.91
C CYS A 415 -27.10 4.58 -0.38
N PHE A 416 -26.98 4.51 0.95
CA PHE A 416 -26.84 3.24 1.65
C PHE A 416 -28.25 2.71 1.92
N ARG A 417 -28.53 1.46 1.51
CA ARG A 417 -29.80 0.80 1.81
C ARG A 417 -29.60 -0.32 2.81
N LEU A 418 -30.53 -0.44 3.74
CA LEU A 418 -30.67 -1.55 4.66
C LEU A 418 -32.09 -2.10 4.51
N GLY A 419 -32.23 -3.42 4.54
CA GLY A 419 -33.53 -4.10 4.50
C GLY A 419 -33.52 -5.33 5.38
N VAL A 420 -34.69 -5.65 5.96
CA VAL A 420 -34.96 -6.86 6.75
C VAL A 420 -36.33 -7.40 6.33
N ASP A 421 -36.41 -8.68 5.98
CA ASP A 421 -37.68 -9.27 5.53
C ASP A 421 -38.49 -9.89 6.69
N ALA A 422 -37.92 -10.77 7.51
CA ALA A 422 -38.65 -11.44 8.60
C ALA A 422 -37.83 -11.60 9.87
N GLU A 423 -36.60 -12.05 9.78
CA GLU A 423 -35.67 -12.21 10.89
C GLU A 423 -34.30 -11.72 10.47
N GLY A 424 -33.68 -10.92 11.30
CA GLY A 424 -32.30 -10.51 11.07
C GLY A 424 -32.05 -9.05 11.32
N GLY A 425 -30.83 -8.63 10.98
CA GLY A 425 -30.37 -7.26 11.06
C GLY A 425 -29.47 -6.95 9.87
N ALA A 426 -29.40 -5.69 9.53
CA ALA A 426 -28.45 -5.18 8.55
C ALA A 426 -27.82 -3.91 9.06
N ASP A 427 -26.53 -3.74 8.82
CA ASP A 427 -25.83 -2.52 9.19
C ASP A 427 -24.71 -2.15 8.23
N TRP A 428 -24.36 -0.86 8.29
CA TRP A 428 -23.14 -0.29 7.75
C TRP A 428 -22.26 0.19 8.88
N ARG A 429 -21.00 -0.22 8.89
CA ARG A 429 -20.03 0.07 9.95
C ARG A 429 -18.80 0.77 9.41
N MET A 430 -18.34 1.78 10.13
CA MET A 430 -17.12 2.49 9.84
C MET A 430 -16.33 2.75 11.13
N GLN A 431 -15.09 2.27 11.19
CA GLN A 431 -14.17 2.61 12.27
C GLN A 431 -13.48 3.93 11.93
N LEU A 432 -13.40 4.85 12.87
CA LEU A 432 -12.85 6.19 12.67
C LEU A 432 -11.94 6.57 13.84
N ALA A 433 -10.70 6.96 13.56
CA ALA A 433 -9.78 7.46 14.59
C ALA A 433 -10.22 8.87 15.02
N LEU A 434 -10.60 9.03 16.28
CA LEU A 434 -11.09 10.28 16.84
C LEU A 434 -10.26 10.74 18.05
N PRO A 435 -9.89 12.03 18.12
CA PRO A 435 -9.37 12.63 19.34
C PRO A 435 -10.47 12.74 20.41
N PRO A 436 -10.09 12.91 21.71
CA PRO A 436 -11.06 13.16 22.78
C PRO A 436 -11.99 14.33 22.46
N GLY A 437 -13.27 14.17 22.76
CA GLY A 437 -14.28 15.22 22.50
C GLY A 437 -15.71 14.68 22.44
N ARG A 438 -16.66 15.59 22.25
CA ARG A 438 -18.07 15.27 21.99
C ARG A 438 -18.34 15.36 20.49
N TYR A 439 -19.15 14.44 19.97
CA TYR A 439 -19.41 14.34 18.54
C TYR A 439 -20.89 14.11 18.26
N ARG A 440 -21.34 14.62 17.13
CA ARG A 440 -22.66 14.34 16.55
C ARG A 440 -22.49 13.59 15.23
N PHE A 441 -23.00 12.38 15.19
CA PHE A 441 -23.16 11.59 13.97
C PHE A 441 -24.52 11.89 13.37
N SER A 442 -24.58 12.26 12.09
CA SER A 442 -25.79 12.72 11.42
C SER A 442 -25.98 12.04 10.06
N ALA A 443 -27.22 11.78 9.69
CA ALA A 443 -27.59 11.30 8.35
C ALA A 443 -29.02 11.73 8.01
N PHE A 444 -29.34 11.86 6.72
CA PHE A 444 -30.68 12.07 6.19
C PHE A 444 -31.24 10.73 5.74
N VAL A 445 -32.37 10.32 6.31
CA VAL A 445 -32.85 8.95 6.26
C VAL A 445 -34.32 8.94 5.87
N ARG A 446 -34.71 7.94 5.06
CA ARG A 446 -36.08 7.56 4.73
C ARG A 446 -36.30 6.12 5.15
N THR A 447 -37.48 5.79 5.70
CA THR A 447 -37.87 4.43 6.05
C THR A 447 -39.17 4.00 5.37
N LYS A 448 -39.32 2.70 5.16
CA LYS A 448 -40.56 2.08 4.66
C LYS A 448 -40.89 0.84 5.47
N GLU A 449 -42.08 0.82 6.06
CA GLU A 449 -42.65 -0.32 6.77
C GLU A 449 -41.77 -0.93 7.85
N VAL A 450 -40.95 -0.10 8.53
CA VAL A 450 -40.06 -0.58 9.59
C VAL A 450 -40.86 -0.96 10.83
N GLN A 451 -40.87 -2.25 11.14
CA GLN A 451 -41.64 -2.85 12.25
C GLN A 451 -40.72 -3.12 13.44
N ALA A 452 -40.82 -2.26 14.46
CA ALA A 452 -40.10 -2.49 15.72
C ALA A 452 -40.67 -3.74 16.43
N ASP A 453 -39.79 -4.52 17.04
CA ASP A 453 -40.13 -5.73 17.78
C ASP A 453 -39.24 -5.85 19.01
N PRO A 454 -39.79 -6.11 20.22
CA PRO A 454 -38.98 -6.21 21.45
C PRO A 454 -37.91 -7.30 21.39
N ALA A 455 -38.12 -8.38 20.65
CA ALA A 455 -37.14 -9.47 20.51
C ALA A 455 -36.16 -9.28 19.34
N LYS A 456 -36.52 -8.52 18.32
CA LYS A 456 -35.75 -8.37 17.08
C LYS A 456 -35.04 -7.02 16.98
N GLY A 457 -35.58 -5.97 17.55
CA GLY A 457 -34.94 -4.67 17.65
C GLY A 457 -35.86 -3.47 17.45
N PRO A 458 -35.35 -2.28 17.76
CA PRO A 458 -36.15 -1.05 17.88
C PRO A 458 -36.47 -0.36 16.54
N GLY A 459 -35.89 -0.78 15.43
CA GLY A 459 -35.99 -0.10 14.13
C GLY A 459 -34.65 0.39 13.59
N PHE A 460 -34.66 1.47 12.79
CA PHE A 460 -33.44 2.09 12.29
C PHE A 460 -32.87 3.10 13.28
N ARG A 461 -31.54 3.06 13.46
CA ARG A 461 -30.81 4.03 14.30
C ARG A 461 -29.35 4.26 13.86
N LEU A 462 -28.83 5.43 14.23
CA LEU A 462 -27.42 5.72 14.24
C LEU A 462 -26.86 5.44 15.64
N ARG A 463 -25.72 4.79 15.76
CA ARG A 463 -25.10 4.53 17.07
C ARG A 463 -23.58 4.36 17.00
N LEU A 464 -22.96 4.33 18.15
CA LEU A 464 -21.57 3.92 18.35
C LEU A 464 -21.54 2.46 18.83
N SER A 465 -20.68 1.63 18.24
CA SER A 465 -20.50 0.24 18.70
C SER A 465 -19.83 0.21 20.07
N GLY A 466 -20.29 -0.69 20.94
CA GLY A 466 -19.72 -0.86 22.30
C GLY A 466 -20.18 0.15 23.35
N GLN A 467 -20.96 1.16 22.98
CA GLN A 467 -21.71 1.97 23.95
C GLN A 467 -23.09 1.35 24.18
N GLY A 468 -23.54 1.38 25.44
CA GLY A 468 -24.90 0.97 25.81
C GLY A 468 -25.94 1.76 25.03
N GLU A 469 -27.17 1.33 25.05
CA GLU A 469 -28.26 2.06 24.40
C GLU A 469 -28.42 3.43 25.07
N ASP A 470 -28.25 4.50 24.27
CA ASP A 470 -28.63 5.83 24.72
C ASP A 470 -30.15 5.99 24.55
N PRO A 471 -30.92 6.11 25.65
CA PRO A 471 -32.39 6.28 25.59
C PRO A 471 -32.80 7.52 24.80
N ALA A 472 -31.92 8.50 24.63
CA ALA A 472 -32.17 9.70 23.85
C ALA A 472 -32.17 9.47 22.33
N VAL A 473 -31.55 8.40 21.84
CA VAL A 473 -31.52 8.03 20.42
C VAL A 473 -32.79 7.23 20.07
N LYS A 474 -33.84 7.96 19.64
CA LYS A 474 -35.07 7.33 19.18
C LYS A 474 -34.85 6.66 17.82
N ALA A 475 -35.10 5.33 17.78
CA ALA A 475 -35.11 4.60 16.54
C ALA A 475 -36.27 5.04 15.62
N LEU A 476 -36.04 5.03 14.30
CA LEU A 476 -37.10 5.25 13.32
C LEU A 476 -37.88 3.97 13.06
N THR A 477 -39.20 4.10 13.11
CA THR A 477 -40.16 3.02 12.80
C THR A 477 -41.19 3.48 11.80
N GLY A 478 -41.92 2.52 11.21
CA GLY A 478 -42.97 2.80 10.21
C GLY A 478 -42.41 3.30 8.88
N THR A 479 -43.26 3.99 8.14
CA THR A 479 -42.90 4.68 6.90
C THR A 479 -42.70 6.16 7.18
N GLN A 480 -41.47 6.64 7.01
CA GLN A 480 -41.07 8.03 7.24
C GLN A 480 -40.49 8.61 5.95
N ASN A 481 -40.90 9.83 5.60
CA ASN A 481 -40.20 10.57 4.55
C ASN A 481 -38.78 10.98 5.00
N TRP A 482 -37.99 11.44 4.04
CA TRP A 482 -36.63 11.93 4.30
C TRP A 482 -36.58 12.91 5.48
N ARG A 483 -35.79 12.58 6.47
CA ARG A 483 -35.58 13.40 7.67
C ARG A 483 -34.17 13.23 8.26
N SER A 484 -33.71 14.24 8.97
CA SER A 484 -32.44 14.17 9.70
C SER A 484 -32.55 13.23 10.92
N VAL A 485 -31.57 12.37 11.08
CA VAL A 485 -31.35 11.51 12.25
C VAL A 485 -29.97 11.81 12.81
N THR A 486 -29.86 11.92 14.13
CA THR A 486 -28.61 12.23 14.80
C THR A 486 -28.37 11.32 16.00
N ALA A 487 -27.10 11.07 16.32
CA ALA A 487 -26.66 10.42 17.54
C ALA A 487 -25.45 11.19 18.10
N ASP A 488 -25.55 11.65 19.35
CA ASP A 488 -24.46 12.32 20.05
C ASP A 488 -23.70 11.32 20.92
N PHE A 489 -22.38 11.43 20.97
CA PHE A 489 -21.53 10.58 21.81
C PHE A 489 -20.27 11.31 22.28
N ALA A 490 -19.61 10.75 23.29
CA ALA A 490 -18.34 11.25 23.80
C ALA A 490 -17.22 10.24 23.57
N VAL A 491 -16.05 10.76 23.30
CA VAL A 491 -14.78 10.02 23.20
C VAL A 491 -13.88 10.54 24.29
N ALA A 492 -13.54 9.68 25.27
CA ALA A 492 -12.78 10.09 26.45
C ALA A 492 -11.28 10.21 26.20
N GLU A 493 -10.75 9.37 25.34
CA GLU A 493 -9.33 9.32 24.95
C GLU A 493 -9.18 9.05 23.45
N ASP A 494 -7.99 9.23 22.91
CA ASP A 494 -7.70 8.83 21.53
C ASP A 494 -8.12 7.38 21.28
N SER A 495 -9.18 7.19 20.49
CA SER A 495 -9.77 5.89 20.25
C SER A 495 -10.26 5.75 18.80
N GLU A 496 -10.66 4.56 18.48
CA GLU A 496 -11.16 4.18 17.15
C GLU A 496 -12.59 3.64 17.25
N PRO A 497 -13.55 4.50 17.62
CA PRO A 497 -14.93 4.08 17.70
C PRO A 497 -15.47 3.62 16.35
N THR A 498 -16.40 2.67 16.38
CA THR A 498 -17.10 2.22 15.19
C THR A 498 -18.48 2.87 15.13
N LEU A 499 -18.66 3.73 14.13
CA LEU A 499 -19.96 4.30 13.76
C LEU A 499 -20.80 3.22 13.08
N VAL A 500 -22.09 3.14 13.43
CA VAL A 500 -23.00 2.13 12.89
C VAL A 500 -24.30 2.79 12.45
N MET A 501 -24.71 2.54 11.22
CA MET A 501 -26.04 2.75 10.70
C MET A 501 -26.74 1.39 10.70
N GLU A 502 -27.71 1.19 11.56
CA GLU A 502 -28.28 -0.13 11.87
C GLU A 502 -29.78 -0.17 11.63
N LEU A 503 -30.24 -1.23 10.98
CA LEU A 503 -31.65 -1.63 10.94
C LEU A 503 -31.82 -2.98 11.62
N LYS A 504 -32.48 -2.98 12.80
CA LYS A 504 -32.94 -4.17 13.52
C LYS A 504 -34.43 -4.07 13.75
N ALA A 505 -35.19 -4.95 13.11
CA ALA A 505 -36.64 -4.87 13.06
C ALA A 505 -37.24 -6.24 12.68
N ALA A 506 -38.56 -6.41 12.84
CA ALA A 506 -39.30 -7.55 12.32
C ALA A 506 -39.49 -7.48 10.81
N GLY A 507 -39.25 -6.35 10.19
CA GLY A 507 -39.31 -6.11 8.75
C GLY A 507 -39.16 -4.64 8.40
N GLY A 508 -38.95 -4.33 7.11
CA GLY A 508 -38.87 -2.98 6.58
C GLY A 508 -37.54 -2.59 5.97
N GLU A 509 -37.49 -1.37 5.50
CA GLU A 509 -36.35 -0.83 4.76
C GLU A 509 -35.97 0.57 5.23
N ALA A 510 -34.65 0.90 5.14
CA ALA A 510 -34.13 2.23 5.36
C ALA A 510 -33.17 2.62 4.23
N TRP A 511 -33.29 3.85 3.75
CA TRP A 511 -32.37 4.48 2.80
C TRP A 511 -31.70 5.66 3.48
N ILE A 512 -30.40 5.72 3.38
CA ILE A 512 -29.57 6.76 3.97
C ILE A 512 -28.89 7.52 2.83
N ASP A 513 -29.17 8.81 2.68
CA ASP A 513 -28.49 9.66 1.68
C ASP A 513 -26.99 9.74 1.99
N ARG A 514 -26.17 9.19 1.13
CA ARG A 514 -24.72 9.13 1.31
C ARG A 514 -24.11 10.51 1.46
N SER A 515 -24.58 11.50 0.73
CA SER A 515 -24.05 12.86 0.77
C SER A 515 -24.28 13.57 2.11
N SER A 516 -25.25 13.09 2.89
CA SER A 516 -25.63 13.67 4.18
C SER A 516 -24.91 13.06 5.38
N VAL A 517 -24.26 11.89 5.18
CA VAL A 517 -23.59 11.18 6.29
C VAL A 517 -22.39 11.98 6.76
N SER A 518 -22.43 12.43 8.01
CA SER A 518 -21.43 13.36 8.55
C SER A 518 -21.17 13.18 10.03
N LEU A 519 -19.99 13.59 10.46
CA LEU A 519 -19.60 13.66 11.86
C LEU A 519 -19.15 15.08 12.18
N THR A 520 -19.75 15.67 13.22
CA THR A 520 -19.41 17.02 13.67
C THR A 520 -18.87 16.96 15.10
N ARG A 521 -17.72 17.60 15.35
CA ARG A 521 -17.23 17.80 16.72
C ARG A 521 -18.04 18.89 17.39
N LEU A 522 -18.66 18.57 18.50
CA LEU A 522 -19.41 19.52 19.33
C LEU A 522 -18.46 20.38 20.19
N PRO A 523 -18.91 21.54 20.66
CA PRO A 523 -18.18 22.37 21.64
C PRO A 523 -17.81 21.64 22.91
#